data_0a0a682fb141cf9d6c719e9e6f16a920
#
_entry.id   0a0a682fb141cf9d6c719e9e6f16a920
#
_cell.length_a   1.000
_cell.length_b   1.000
_cell.length_c   1.000
_cell.angle_alpha   90.00
_cell.angle_beta   90.00
_cell.angle_gamma   90.00
#
_symmetry.space_group_name_H-M   'P 1'
#
loop_
_entity.id
_entity.type
_entity.pdbx_description
1 polymer ?
#
loop_
_entity_poly.entity_id
_entity_poly.type
_entity_poly.pdbx_seq_one_letter_code
_entity_poly.pdbx_strand_id
1 'polypeptide(L)'
;MRIILLIIFVFVANCKFDKIVNSHGVHYLDKKQKELIVQFSNKNDIIQLLGPPATKSKFNNDLWIYIERKKTRTTLLKFGKKKIFANNVLLLEIDNKGLLAKKDFFDIN
;
A
#
# COMPACT_ATOMS: atom_id res chain seq x y z
N MET A 1 13.12 -34.38 29.88
CA MET A 1 12.24 -34.65 28.74
C MET A 1 10.87 -34.01 28.83
N ARG A 2 10.20 -34.05 29.97
CA ARG A 2 8.87 -33.40 30.11
C ARG A 2 8.89 -31.89 29.89
N ILE A 3 9.94 -31.24 30.31
CA ILE A 3 10.10 -29.78 30.15
C ILE A 3 10.28 -29.39 28.67
N ILE A 4 11.01 -30.20 27.92
CA ILE A 4 11.26 -29.99 26.50
C ILE A 4 9.96 -30.14 25.69
N LEU A 5 9.14 -31.14 26.02
CA LEU A 5 7.84 -31.34 25.42
C LEU A 5 6.88 -30.19 25.69
N LEU A 6 6.90 -29.63 26.89
CA LEU A 6 6.11 -28.47 27.25
C LEU A 6 6.54 -27.22 26.47
N ILE A 7 7.84 -27.03 26.30
CA ILE A 7 8.39 -25.91 25.53
C ILE A 7 7.99 -26.02 24.06
N ILE A 8 8.08 -27.22 23.49
CA ILE A 8 7.65 -27.47 22.09
C ILE A 8 6.16 -27.20 21.92
N PHE A 9 5.35 -27.62 22.88
CA PHE A 9 3.91 -27.38 22.85
C PHE A 9 3.57 -25.89 22.90
N VAL A 10 4.29 -25.11 23.69
CA VAL A 10 4.12 -23.65 23.77
C VAL A 10 4.51 -23.00 22.45
N PHE A 11 5.57 -23.45 21.80
CA PHE A 11 5.97 -22.93 20.48
C PHE A 11 4.93 -23.20 19.40
N VAL A 12 4.31 -24.37 19.41
CA VAL A 12 3.28 -24.74 18.44
C VAL A 12 2.01 -23.92 18.69
N ALA A 13 1.68 -23.62 19.93
CA ALA A 13 0.50 -22.82 20.26
C ALA A 13 0.61 -21.35 19.83
N ASN A 14 1.82 -20.87 19.58
CA ASN A 14 2.04 -19.51 19.11
C ASN A 14 1.92 -19.35 17.59
N CYS A 15 1.72 -20.43 16.84
CA CYS A 15 1.43 -20.36 15.41
C CYS A 15 0.01 -19.83 15.20
N LYS A 16 -0.10 -18.57 14.90
CA LYS A 16 -1.39 -17.94 14.57
C LYS A 16 -1.69 -18.15 13.10
N PHE A 17 -2.88 -18.67 12.82
CA PHE A 17 -3.39 -18.70 11.45
C PHE A 17 -4.03 -17.36 11.14
N ASP A 18 -3.22 -16.41 10.71
CA ASP A 18 -3.74 -15.10 10.30
C ASP A 18 -4.20 -15.16 8.84
N LYS A 19 -5.21 -14.36 8.53
CA LYS A 19 -5.61 -14.14 7.14
C LYS A 19 -4.41 -13.63 6.36
N ILE A 20 -4.08 -14.33 5.28
CA ILE A 20 -3.00 -13.89 4.41
C ILE A 20 -3.51 -12.72 3.59
N VAL A 21 -3.08 -11.51 3.95
CA VAL A 21 -3.36 -10.30 3.20
C VAL A 21 -2.11 -9.94 2.41
N ASN A 22 -2.19 -10.05 1.09
CA ASN A 22 -1.13 -9.61 0.20
C ASN A 22 -1.44 -8.18 -0.23
N SER A 23 -0.55 -7.26 0.16
CA SER A 23 -0.64 -5.87 -0.24
C SER A 23 0.51 -5.53 -1.17
N HIS A 24 0.21 -4.87 -2.27
CA HIS A 24 1.19 -4.35 -3.21
C HIS A 24 1.08 -2.83 -3.28
N GLY A 25 2.23 -2.16 -3.35
CA GLY A 25 2.27 -0.71 -3.40
C GLY A 25 2.14 -0.05 -2.04
N VAL A 26 1.47 1.07 -1.99
CA VAL A 26 1.36 1.90 -0.78
C VAL A 26 0.15 1.49 0.04
N HIS A 27 0.36 1.19 1.33
CA HIS A 27 -0.73 0.90 2.25
C HIS A 27 -1.49 2.17 2.61
N TYR A 28 -2.82 2.06 2.70
CA TYR A 28 -3.70 3.18 3.11
C TYR A 28 -3.55 4.40 2.22
N LEU A 29 -3.48 4.19 0.92
CA LEU A 29 -3.25 5.25 -0.06
C LEU A 29 -4.30 6.36 0.02
N ASP A 30 -5.58 6.00 0.19
CA ASP A 30 -6.66 6.98 0.30
C ASP A 30 -6.47 7.92 1.51
N LYS A 31 -6.14 7.36 2.66
CA LYS A 31 -5.86 8.16 3.86
C LYS A 31 -4.65 9.06 3.69
N LYS A 32 -3.57 8.48 3.16
CA LYS A 32 -2.30 9.19 2.99
C LYS A 32 -2.40 10.32 1.97
N GLN A 33 -3.12 10.09 0.86
CA GLN A 33 -3.25 11.10 -0.17
C GLN A 33 -3.98 12.37 0.33
N LYS A 34 -4.84 12.23 1.33
CA LYS A 34 -5.54 13.37 1.93
C LYS A 34 -4.61 14.36 2.64
N GLU A 35 -3.45 13.88 3.08
CA GLU A 35 -2.43 14.71 3.71
C GLU A 35 -1.62 15.53 2.71
N LEU A 36 -1.68 15.19 1.42
CA LEU A 36 -0.99 15.92 0.37
C LEU A 36 -1.82 17.11 -0.07
N ILE A 37 -1.20 18.30 -0.04
CA ILE A 37 -1.86 19.56 -0.38
C ILE A 37 -1.26 20.08 -1.67
N VAL A 38 -2.11 20.31 -2.67
CA VAL A 38 -1.72 20.89 -3.96
C VAL A 38 -1.13 22.28 -3.74
N GLN A 39 -0.02 22.57 -4.40
CA GLN A 39 0.76 23.81 -4.31
C GLN A 39 1.50 24.00 -2.98
N PHE A 40 1.45 23.02 -2.08
CA PHE A 40 2.13 23.10 -0.79
C PHE A 40 3.10 21.93 -0.57
N SER A 41 2.65 20.71 -0.80
CA SER A 41 3.48 19.52 -0.61
C SER A 41 4.59 19.44 -1.67
N ASN A 42 5.81 19.08 -1.24
CA ASN A 42 6.95 18.93 -2.14
C ASN A 42 7.31 17.45 -2.35
N LYS A 43 8.31 17.19 -3.20
CA LYS A 43 8.77 15.82 -3.48
C LYS A 43 9.18 15.07 -2.22
N ASN A 44 9.88 15.72 -1.31
CA ASN A 44 10.33 15.09 -0.06
C ASN A 44 9.14 14.70 0.82
N ASP A 45 8.14 15.55 0.91
CA ASP A 45 6.92 15.26 1.66
C ASP A 45 6.22 14.04 1.10
N ILE A 46 6.14 13.95 -0.22
CA ILE A 46 5.52 12.81 -0.92
C ILE A 46 6.30 11.53 -0.64
N ILE A 47 7.61 11.56 -0.75
CA ILE A 47 8.47 10.38 -0.51
C ILE A 47 8.39 9.94 0.95
N GLN A 48 8.38 10.85 1.90
CA GLN A 48 8.27 10.50 3.33
C GLN A 48 6.92 9.88 3.66
N LEU A 49 5.86 10.33 3.02
CA LEU A 49 4.53 9.84 3.27
C LEU A 49 4.23 8.54 2.52
N LEU A 50 4.58 8.47 1.24
CA LEU A 50 4.17 7.40 0.33
C LEU A 50 5.32 6.47 -0.08
N GLY A 51 6.56 6.88 0.12
CA GLY A 51 7.72 6.15 -0.39
C GLY A 51 7.93 6.40 -1.89
N PRO A 52 8.76 5.59 -2.55
CA PRO A 52 8.99 5.74 -3.99
C PRO A 52 7.75 5.39 -4.79
N PRO A 53 7.47 6.10 -5.90
CA PRO A 53 6.31 5.78 -6.73
C PRO A 53 6.51 4.48 -7.51
N ALA A 54 5.38 3.84 -7.86
CA ALA A 54 5.41 2.64 -8.68
C ALA A 54 5.92 2.93 -10.09
N THR A 55 5.57 4.09 -10.62
CA THR A 55 5.98 4.51 -11.97
C THR A 55 6.22 6.01 -11.98
N LYS A 56 7.27 6.43 -12.69
CA LYS A 56 7.57 7.84 -12.95
C LYS A 56 7.52 8.10 -14.45
N SER A 57 6.92 9.21 -14.82
CA SER A 57 6.93 9.69 -16.19
C SER A 57 7.25 11.16 -16.20
N LYS A 58 7.78 11.66 -17.30
CA LYS A 58 8.12 13.07 -17.43
C LYS A 58 7.63 13.58 -18.78
N PHE A 59 6.68 14.49 -18.71
CA PHE A 59 6.25 15.31 -19.84
C PHE A 59 6.73 16.74 -19.58
N ASN A 60 5.80 17.69 -19.46
CA ASN A 60 6.14 19.04 -19.02
C ASN A 60 6.48 19.07 -17.54
N ASN A 61 5.74 18.32 -16.73
CA ASN A 61 5.97 18.14 -15.31
C ASN A 61 6.25 16.67 -15.01
N ASP A 62 6.84 16.39 -13.84
CA ASP A 62 7.03 15.03 -13.37
C ASP A 62 5.68 14.43 -12.99
N LEU A 63 5.40 13.26 -13.52
CA LEU A 63 4.19 12.50 -13.19
C LEU A 63 4.59 11.27 -12.38
N TRP A 64 4.12 11.21 -11.14
CA TRP A 64 4.37 10.08 -10.25
C TRP A 64 3.07 9.31 -10.05
N ILE A 65 3.14 8.00 -10.22
CA ILE A 65 1.99 7.12 -10.11
C ILE A 65 2.18 6.19 -8.92
N TYR A 66 1.24 6.24 -7.99
CA TYR A 66 1.18 5.36 -6.83
C TYR A 66 0.00 4.41 -6.96
N ILE A 67 0.20 3.18 -6.52
CA ILE A 67 -0.80 2.14 -6.60
C ILE A 67 -0.96 1.51 -5.23
N GLU A 68 -2.21 1.24 -4.85
CA GLU A 68 -2.51 0.35 -3.74
C GLU A 68 -3.37 -0.80 -4.27
N ARG A 69 -2.86 -2.01 -4.13
CA ARG A 69 -3.60 -3.22 -4.47
C ARG A 69 -3.59 -4.13 -3.26
N LYS A 70 -4.77 -4.38 -2.72
CA LYS A 70 -4.96 -5.22 -1.55
C LYS A 70 -5.74 -6.47 -1.94
N LYS A 71 -5.10 -7.61 -1.85
CA LYS A 71 -5.71 -8.92 -2.13
C LYS A 71 -5.83 -9.69 -0.84
N THR A 72 -7.00 -10.23 -0.57
CA THR A 72 -7.19 -11.15 0.55
C THR A 72 -7.46 -12.55 0.02
N ARG A 73 -6.71 -13.52 0.54
CA ARG A 73 -6.96 -14.92 0.30
C ARG A 73 -7.97 -15.41 1.34
N THR A 74 -9.19 -15.69 0.91
CA THR A 74 -10.15 -16.34 1.78
C THR A 74 -9.89 -17.83 1.78
N THR A 75 -9.66 -18.37 2.97
CA THR A 75 -9.28 -19.76 3.19
C THR A 75 -10.46 -20.73 3.06
N LEU A 76 -10.14 -21.96 2.70
CA LEU A 76 -10.85 -23.20 2.93
C LEU A 76 -12.27 -23.31 2.38
N LEU A 77 -13.17 -22.39 2.66
CA LEU A 77 -14.57 -22.46 2.27
C LEU A 77 -14.83 -21.94 0.86
N LYS A 78 -13.87 -21.23 0.27
CA LYS A 78 -14.01 -20.64 -1.08
C LYS A 78 -12.91 -21.08 -2.05
N PHE A 79 -12.29 -22.20 -1.79
CA PHE A 79 -11.32 -22.86 -2.69
C PHE A 79 -10.14 -21.97 -3.12
N GLY A 80 -9.62 -21.16 -2.19
CA GLY A 80 -8.45 -20.34 -2.45
C GLY A 80 -8.65 -19.19 -3.44
N LYS A 81 -9.87 -18.78 -3.70
CA LYS A 81 -10.13 -17.63 -4.57
C LYS A 81 -9.62 -16.36 -3.96
N LYS A 82 -8.76 -15.66 -4.69
CA LYS A 82 -8.24 -14.36 -4.29
C LYS A 82 -9.32 -13.30 -4.48
N LYS A 83 -9.66 -12.61 -3.40
CA LYS A 83 -10.58 -11.49 -3.47
C LYS A 83 -9.79 -10.19 -3.38
N ILE A 84 -9.98 -9.27 -4.33
CA ILE A 84 -9.34 -7.96 -4.31
C ILE A 84 -10.17 -7.05 -3.42
N PHE A 85 -9.57 -6.53 -2.33
CA PHE A 85 -10.25 -5.64 -1.39
C PHE A 85 -10.19 -4.18 -1.78
N ALA A 86 -9.06 -3.75 -2.32
CA ALA A 86 -8.87 -2.37 -2.69
C ALA A 86 -7.96 -2.30 -3.89
N ASN A 87 -8.31 -1.46 -4.83
CA ASN A 87 -7.50 -1.16 -6.00
C ASN A 87 -7.58 0.34 -6.23
N ASN A 88 -6.57 1.06 -5.73
CA ASN A 88 -6.54 2.51 -5.76
C ASN A 88 -5.33 2.98 -6.55
N VAL A 89 -5.50 4.06 -7.29
CA VAL A 89 -4.44 4.70 -8.06
C VAL A 89 -4.40 6.18 -7.72
N LEU A 90 -3.21 6.68 -7.43
CA LEU A 90 -2.98 8.09 -7.16
C LEU A 90 -2.00 8.63 -8.21
N LEU A 91 -2.43 9.64 -8.94
CA LEU A 91 -1.61 10.37 -9.90
C LEU A 91 -1.19 11.71 -9.27
N LEU A 92 0.11 11.94 -9.21
CA LEU A 92 0.68 13.18 -8.73
C LEU A 92 1.47 13.85 -9.83
N GLU A 93 1.14 15.09 -10.13
CA GLU A 93 1.88 15.92 -11.05
C GLU A 93 2.69 16.94 -10.26
N ILE A 94 4.00 16.93 -10.47
CA ILE A 94 4.95 17.76 -9.72
C ILE A 94 5.56 18.77 -10.67
N ASP A 95 5.52 20.03 -10.32
CA ASP A 95 6.01 21.10 -11.17
C ASP A 95 7.55 21.23 -11.14
N ASN A 96 8.08 22.19 -11.90
CA ASN A 96 9.52 22.42 -12.00
C ASN A 96 10.16 22.87 -10.68
N LYS A 97 9.36 23.39 -9.77
CA LYS A 97 9.82 23.80 -8.44
C LYS A 97 9.83 22.67 -7.44
N GLY A 98 9.35 21.48 -7.82
CA GLY A 98 9.24 20.34 -6.94
C GLY A 98 8.01 20.33 -6.05
N LEU A 99 7.03 21.18 -6.34
CA LEU A 99 5.78 21.24 -5.61
C LEU A 99 4.69 20.43 -6.32
N LEU A 100 3.79 19.86 -5.53
CA LEU A 100 2.64 19.12 -6.06
C LEU A 100 1.72 20.08 -6.81
N ALA A 101 1.64 19.94 -8.14
CA ALA A 101 0.82 20.80 -8.99
C ALA A 101 -0.60 20.25 -9.12
N LYS A 102 -0.75 18.93 -9.19
CA LYS A 102 -2.04 18.28 -9.38
C LYS A 102 -2.07 16.94 -8.67
N LYS A 103 -3.24 16.59 -8.15
CA LYS A 103 -3.46 15.33 -7.46
C LYS A 103 -4.79 14.73 -7.92
N ASP A 104 -4.74 13.52 -8.48
CA ASP A 104 -5.93 12.76 -8.88
C ASP A 104 -5.91 11.39 -8.19
N PHE A 105 -6.98 11.08 -7.49
CA PHE A 105 -7.15 9.79 -6.82
C PHE A 105 -8.29 9.02 -7.47
N PHE A 106 -8.01 7.77 -7.81
CA PHE A 106 -8.99 6.87 -8.44
C PHE A 106 -9.17 5.62 -7.58
N ASP A 107 -10.41 5.36 -7.22
CA ASP A 107 -10.82 4.13 -6.56
C ASP A 107 -11.49 3.24 -7.60
N ILE A 108 -10.86 2.10 -7.92
CA ILE A 108 -11.28 1.21 -9.01
C ILE A 108 -11.93 -0.07 -8.44
N ASN A 109 -12.52 0.01 -7.28
CA ASN A 109 -13.23 -1.15 -6.70
C ASN A 109 -14.56 -1.40 -7.38
#